data_85c67c95df664186f5a97af25f51de4c
#
_entry.id   85c67c95df664186f5a97af25f51de4c
#
_cell.length_a   1.000
_cell.length_b   1.000
_cell.length_c   1.000
_cell.angle_alpha   90.00
_cell.angle_beta   90.00
_cell.angle_gamma   90.00
#
_symmetry.space_group_name_H-M   'P 1'
#
loop_
_entity.id
_entity.type
_entity.pdbx_description
1 polymer ?
#
loop_
_entity_poly.entity_id
_entity_poly.type
_entity_poly.pdbx_seq_one_letter_code
_entity_poly.pdbx_strand_id
1 'polypeptide(L)'
;MWSWDLKDDKLLNEDLGFTKCGDINTGNRPFIDTSASAYYIDLPYGYISLKDTANHKLYDGNCLGAEAPLWTEYVPDMKKADKMAYPRLGALAETVWHGDTDYDSFNSVLDYYYSYLDKNGIGYSELQIANPNKFRGFFQNLWFERRQLTWEGLTNIFDDIKVERLAKKQ
;
A
#
# COMPACT_ATOMS: atom_id res chain seq x y z
N MET A 1 8.76 -15.99 0.99
CA MET A 1 7.29 -16.04 0.82
C MET A 1 6.79 -14.61 0.96
N TRP A 2 5.96 -14.13 0.05
CA TRP A 2 5.33 -12.81 0.13
C TRP A 2 3.95 -12.96 0.73
N SER A 3 3.56 -12.04 1.57
CA SER A 3 2.27 -12.07 2.22
C SER A 3 1.49 -10.79 1.91
N TRP A 4 0.28 -10.96 1.47
CA TRP A 4 -0.67 -9.90 1.17
C TRP A 4 -1.74 -9.89 2.25
N ASP A 5 -1.91 -8.77 2.93
CA ASP A 5 -2.98 -8.58 3.90
C ASP A 5 -3.88 -7.44 3.43
N LEU A 6 -5.14 -7.78 3.12
CA LEU A 6 -6.18 -6.82 2.82
C LEU A 6 -6.95 -6.54 4.11
N LYS A 7 -6.92 -5.29 4.58
CA LYS A 7 -7.66 -4.88 5.78
C LYS A 7 -9.13 -5.27 5.65
N ASP A 8 -9.59 -6.10 6.59
CA ASP A 8 -10.99 -6.36 6.94
C ASP A 8 -11.94 -6.88 5.84
N ASP A 9 -11.47 -7.27 4.67
CA ASP A 9 -12.34 -7.88 3.67
C ASP A 9 -12.32 -9.41 3.80
N LYS A 10 -13.12 -9.87 4.78
CA LYS A 10 -13.26 -11.29 5.11
C LYS A 10 -13.74 -12.12 3.92
N LEU A 11 -14.54 -11.54 3.03
CA LEU A 11 -15.08 -12.21 1.84
C LEU A 11 -14.00 -12.37 0.75
N LEU A 12 -13.17 -11.35 0.51
CA LEU A 12 -12.07 -11.43 -0.44
C LEU A 12 -10.98 -12.41 0.03
N ASN A 13 -10.69 -12.45 1.33
CA ASN A 13 -9.70 -13.37 1.89
C ASN A 13 -10.16 -14.84 1.82
N GLU A 14 -11.44 -15.12 2.05
CA GLU A 14 -11.99 -16.48 2.00
C GLU A 14 -12.13 -16.98 0.54
N ASP A 15 -12.60 -16.13 -0.38
CA ASP A 15 -12.83 -16.53 -1.79
C ASP A 15 -11.53 -16.62 -2.62
N LEU A 16 -10.51 -15.84 -2.30
CA LEU A 16 -9.22 -15.84 -3.00
C LEU A 16 -8.14 -16.71 -2.33
N GLY A 17 -8.46 -17.31 -1.19
CA GLY A 17 -7.53 -18.17 -0.45
C GLY A 17 -6.36 -17.41 0.19
N PHE A 18 -6.49 -16.09 0.37
CA PHE A 18 -5.51 -15.29 1.10
C PHE A 18 -5.70 -15.51 2.60
N THR A 19 -4.67 -16.00 3.24
CA THR A 19 -4.60 -16.07 4.70
C THR A 19 -3.98 -14.77 5.23
N LYS A 20 -4.49 -14.28 6.36
CA LYS A 20 -3.81 -13.18 7.07
C LYS A 20 -2.37 -13.59 7.35
N CYS A 21 -1.43 -12.65 7.21
CA CYS A 21 -0.02 -12.94 7.41
C CYS A 21 0.26 -13.54 8.80
N GLY A 22 -0.45 -13.09 9.82
CA GLY A 22 -0.37 -13.65 11.18
C GLY A 22 -0.89 -15.09 11.31
N ASP A 23 -1.69 -15.57 10.35
CA ASP A 23 -2.22 -16.94 10.32
C ASP A 23 -1.35 -17.88 9.49
N ILE A 24 -0.39 -17.35 8.72
CA ILE A 24 0.56 -18.17 7.98
C ILE A 24 1.58 -18.73 8.97
N ASN A 25 1.42 -19.99 9.32
CA ASN A 25 2.46 -20.72 10.01
C ASN A 25 3.65 -20.91 9.07
N THR A 26 4.53 -19.93 9.03
CA THR A 26 5.76 -19.99 8.25
C THR A 26 6.73 -21.03 8.82
N GLY A 27 6.43 -21.56 10.02
CA GLY A 27 7.38 -22.31 10.81
C GLY A 27 8.60 -21.42 11.08
N ASN A 28 9.81 -21.95 10.88
CA ASN A 28 11.04 -21.17 10.96
C ASN A 28 11.49 -20.59 9.60
N ARG A 29 10.63 -20.55 8.60
CA ARG A 29 11.02 -20.05 7.27
C ARG A 29 11.10 -18.53 7.27
N PRO A 30 12.15 -17.96 6.68
CA PRO A 30 12.26 -16.53 6.52
C PRO A 30 11.18 -16.01 5.55
N PHE A 31 10.64 -14.84 5.83
CA PHE A 31 9.66 -14.15 4.98
C PHE A 31 9.94 -12.64 4.92
N ILE A 32 9.30 -11.98 3.94
CA ILE A 32 9.31 -10.53 3.77
C ILE A 32 7.88 -10.04 3.93
N ASP A 33 7.69 -9.00 4.73
CA ASP A 33 6.40 -8.34 4.93
C ASP A 33 6.08 -7.44 3.72
N THR A 34 5.00 -7.76 3.02
CA THR A 34 4.47 -6.99 1.88
C THR A 34 3.02 -6.59 2.11
N SER A 35 2.69 -6.22 3.35
CA SER A 35 1.31 -5.92 3.75
C SER A 35 0.63 -4.92 2.84
N ALA A 36 -0.43 -5.36 2.16
CA ALA A 36 -1.19 -4.53 1.23
C ALA A 36 -1.82 -3.32 1.92
N SER A 37 -2.16 -3.43 3.20
CA SER A 37 -2.75 -2.35 3.99
C SER A 37 -1.78 -1.25 4.42
N ALA A 38 -0.47 -1.46 4.24
CA ALA A 38 0.56 -0.52 4.68
C ALA A 38 1.58 -0.18 3.60
N TYR A 39 1.94 -1.15 2.77
CA TYR A 39 3.09 -1.04 1.88
C TYR A 39 2.76 -1.12 0.39
N TYR A 40 1.49 -1.31 0.01
CA TYR A 40 1.08 -1.32 -1.39
C TYR A 40 0.97 0.12 -1.94
N ILE A 41 2.13 0.67 -2.34
CA ILE A 41 2.26 2.09 -2.68
C ILE A 41 1.71 2.49 -4.05
N ASP A 42 1.20 1.56 -4.85
CA ASP A 42 0.39 1.85 -6.04
C ASP A 42 -0.95 2.50 -5.72
N LEU A 43 -1.46 2.27 -4.51
CA LEU A 43 -2.70 2.88 -4.07
C LEU A 43 -2.49 4.35 -3.65
N PRO A 44 -3.50 5.21 -3.90
CA PRO A 44 -3.44 6.60 -3.46
C PRO A 44 -3.42 6.69 -1.92
N TYR A 45 -2.94 7.81 -1.42
CA TYR A 45 -2.85 8.09 0.01
C TYR A 45 -4.20 8.10 0.74
N GLY A 46 -5.30 8.21 0.01
CA GLY A 46 -6.64 8.04 0.58
C GLY A 46 -6.94 6.62 1.03
N TYR A 47 -6.28 5.61 0.45
CA TYR A 47 -6.37 4.20 0.85
C TYR A 47 -5.29 3.82 1.86
N ILE A 48 -4.04 4.21 1.58
CA ILE A 48 -2.89 3.91 2.42
C ILE A 48 -2.16 5.23 2.68
N SER A 49 -2.45 5.85 3.81
CA SER A 49 -1.82 7.10 4.20
C SER A 49 -0.37 6.88 4.65
N LEU A 50 0.40 7.96 4.72
CA LEU A 50 1.71 7.95 5.37
C LEU A 50 1.62 7.41 6.81
N LYS A 51 0.54 7.76 7.50
CA LYS A 51 0.32 7.30 8.88
C LYS A 51 0.08 5.79 8.96
N ASP A 52 -0.64 5.21 7.99
CA ASP A 52 -0.83 3.76 7.92
C ASP A 52 0.50 3.04 7.70
N THR A 53 1.35 3.56 6.81
CA THR A 53 2.68 2.99 6.55
C THR A 53 3.61 3.13 7.77
N ALA A 54 3.66 4.29 8.41
CA ALA A 54 4.55 4.56 9.53
C ALA A 54 4.16 3.82 10.82
N ASN A 55 2.87 3.54 11.01
CA ASN A 55 2.39 2.81 12.20
C ASN A 55 2.33 1.29 12.00
N HIS A 56 2.61 0.81 10.80
CA HIS A 56 2.62 -0.64 10.57
C HIS A 56 3.85 -1.25 11.24
N LYS A 57 3.62 -2.29 12.02
CA LYS A 57 4.68 -3.08 12.65
C LYS A 57 4.92 -4.33 11.83
N LEU A 58 6.19 -4.64 11.61
CA LEU A 58 6.56 -5.90 10.95
C LEU A 58 6.00 -7.08 11.73
N TYR A 59 5.58 -8.10 11.01
CA TYR A 59 5.06 -9.30 11.64
C TYR A 59 6.11 -10.04 12.45
N ASP A 60 5.69 -10.60 13.58
CA ASP A 60 6.53 -11.43 14.44
C ASP A 60 7.03 -12.69 13.71
N GLY A 61 8.13 -13.22 14.19
CA GLY A 61 8.75 -14.44 13.67
C GLY A 61 10.03 -14.16 12.87
N ASN A 62 10.31 -15.01 11.88
CA ASN A 62 11.53 -14.89 11.06
C ASN A 62 11.33 -13.90 9.89
N CYS A 63 10.86 -12.67 10.19
CA CYS A 63 10.71 -11.60 9.22
C CYS A 63 12.08 -10.98 8.90
N LEU A 64 12.47 -10.99 7.63
CA LEU A 64 13.75 -10.43 7.18
C LEU A 64 13.66 -8.92 6.90
N GLY A 65 12.47 -8.37 6.80
CA GLY A 65 12.21 -6.97 6.48
C GLY A 65 10.92 -6.79 5.72
N ALA A 66 10.76 -5.65 5.04
CA ALA A 66 9.54 -5.35 4.28
C ALA A 66 9.83 -4.89 2.85
N GLU A 67 8.80 -4.97 2.01
CA GLU A 67 8.83 -4.54 0.61
C GLU A 67 7.58 -3.70 0.31
N ALA A 68 7.78 -2.60 -0.42
CA ALA A 68 6.69 -1.74 -0.88
C ALA A 68 6.56 -1.85 -2.41
N PRO A 69 5.63 -2.67 -2.92
CA PRO A 69 5.44 -2.84 -4.35
C PRO A 69 4.85 -1.59 -5.00
N LEU A 70 5.43 -1.22 -6.15
CA LEU A 70 4.95 -0.21 -7.08
C LEU A 70 4.86 -0.84 -8.48
N TRP A 71 3.68 -1.36 -8.83
CA TRP A 71 3.45 -2.11 -10.08
C TRP A 71 3.32 -1.25 -11.32
N THR A 72 3.24 0.07 -11.12
CA THR A 72 3.24 1.09 -12.18
C THR A 72 2.02 1.14 -13.11
N GLU A 73 0.98 0.38 -12.87
CA GLU A 73 -0.25 0.39 -13.68
C GLU A 73 -0.88 1.81 -13.79
N TYR A 74 -0.70 2.63 -12.76
CA TYR A 74 -1.24 4.00 -12.67
C TYR A 74 -0.15 5.06 -12.61
N VAL A 75 1.07 4.72 -13.04
CA VAL A 75 2.26 5.57 -12.94
C VAL A 75 2.77 5.92 -14.33
N PRO A 76 2.30 7.04 -14.91
CA PRO A 76 2.65 7.41 -16.29
C PRO A 76 4.07 7.96 -16.43
N ASP A 77 4.68 8.43 -15.36
CA ASP A 77 6.00 9.07 -15.36
C ASP A 77 6.71 8.99 -14.00
N MET A 78 8.01 9.32 -13.99
CA MET A 78 8.83 9.32 -12.77
C MET A 78 8.32 10.29 -11.71
N LYS A 79 7.82 11.46 -12.12
CA LYS A 79 7.28 12.45 -11.19
C LYS A 79 6.07 11.89 -10.41
N LYS A 80 5.27 11.07 -11.07
CA LYS A 80 4.17 10.37 -10.41
C LYS A 80 4.69 9.25 -9.51
N ALA A 81 5.69 8.47 -9.96
CA ALA A 81 6.34 7.44 -9.17
C ALA A 81 6.90 8.02 -7.86
N ASP A 82 7.67 9.09 -7.94
CA ASP A 82 8.24 9.78 -6.78
C ASP A 82 7.14 10.18 -5.78
N LYS A 83 6.07 10.80 -6.26
CA LYS A 83 4.96 11.24 -5.42
C LYS A 83 4.19 10.09 -4.77
N MET A 84 4.19 8.91 -5.37
CA MET A 84 3.58 7.72 -4.77
C MET A 84 4.52 7.04 -3.78
N ALA A 85 5.81 7.02 -4.10
CA ALA A 85 6.84 6.43 -3.25
C ALA A 85 7.11 7.27 -2.00
N TYR A 86 7.32 8.57 -2.16
CA TYR A 86 7.75 9.44 -1.07
C TYR A 86 6.62 10.32 -0.54
N PRO A 87 6.50 10.43 0.80
CA PRO A 87 7.43 10.00 1.85
C PRO A 87 7.24 8.56 2.40
N ARG A 88 6.30 7.73 1.86
CA ARG A 88 6.01 6.38 2.40
C ARG A 88 7.25 5.47 2.47
N LEU A 89 8.11 5.47 1.45
CA LEU A 89 9.36 4.70 1.49
C LEU A 89 10.29 5.12 2.62
N GLY A 90 10.29 6.41 3.00
CA GLY A 90 11.04 6.88 4.17
C GLY A 90 10.49 6.27 5.46
N ALA A 91 9.17 6.26 5.62
CA ALA A 91 8.53 5.66 6.79
C ALA A 91 8.76 4.14 6.86
N LEU A 92 8.68 3.43 5.73
CA LEU A 92 9.03 2.01 5.66
C LEU A 92 10.49 1.77 6.03
N ALA A 93 11.42 2.57 5.51
CA ALA A 93 12.83 2.44 5.84
C ALA A 93 13.07 2.63 7.34
N GLU A 94 12.43 3.61 7.96
CA GLU A 94 12.50 3.84 9.41
C GLU A 94 12.04 2.59 10.18
N THR A 95 10.91 2.00 9.81
CA THR A 95 10.39 0.79 10.44
C THR A 95 11.36 -0.40 10.27
N VAL A 96 11.91 -0.59 9.08
CA VAL A 96 12.81 -1.74 8.80
C VAL A 96 14.15 -1.60 9.52
N TRP A 97 14.69 -0.39 9.64
CA TRP A 97 16.00 -0.16 10.25
C TRP A 97 15.94 -0.06 11.78
N HIS A 98 14.89 0.53 12.33
CA HIS A 98 14.76 0.77 13.78
C HIS A 98 13.79 -0.20 14.48
N GLY A 99 12.92 -0.87 13.72
CA GLY A 99 12.00 -1.89 14.24
C GLY A 99 10.74 -1.33 14.84
N ASP A 100 10.82 -0.63 15.97
CA ASP A 100 9.65 -0.16 16.73
C ASP A 100 9.49 1.36 16.59
N THR A 101 9.12 1.79 15.38
CA THR A 101 8.82 3.20 15.08
C THR A 101 7.32 3.41 14.91
N ASP A 102 6.89 4.65 14.96
CA ASP A 102 5.53 5.07 14.73
C ASP A 102 5.48 6.37 13.90
N TYR A 103 4.27 6.79 13.56
CA TYR A 103 4.07 8.02 12.81
C TYR A 103 4.64 9.25 13.49
N ASP A 104 4.51 9.38 14.81
CA ASP A 104 4.95 10.59 15.54
C ASP A 104 6.49 10.68 15.53
N SER A 105 7.17 9.56 15.68
CA SER A 105 8.62 9.44 15.53
C SER A 105 9.08 9.85 14.13
N PHE A 106 8.48 9.26 13.09
CA PHE A 106 8.80 9.61 11.71
C PHE A 106 8.47 11.07 11.37
N ASN A 107 7.32 11.57 11.85
CA ASN A 107 6.91 12.94 11.61
C ASN A 107 7.87 13.98 12.24
N SER A 108 8.55 13.63 13.31
CA SER A 108 9.53 14.52 13.96
C SER A 108 10.76 14.80 13.07
N VAL A 109 11.08 13.90 12.14
CA VAL A 109 12.21 14.01 11.20
C VAL A 109 11.78 14.31 9.77
N LEU A 110 10.48 14.45 9.51
CA LEU A 110 9.90 14.56 8.18
C LEU A 110 10.41 15.80 7.42
N ASP A 111 10.56 16.95 8.09
CA ASP A 111 11.08 18.18 7.47
C ASP A 111 12.52 18.01 7.00
N TYR A 112 13.35 17.32 7.79
CA TYR A 112 14.71 16.97 7.39
C TYR A 112 14.69 16.03 6.17
N TYR A 113 13.78 15.05 6.17
CA TYR A 113 13.62 14.12 5.07
C TYR A 113 13.19 14.82 3.77
N TYR A 114 12.22 15.73 3.84
CA TYR A 114 11.83 16.55 2.70
C TYR A 114 12.98 17.41 2.17
N SER A 115 13.76 18.03 3.07
CA SER A 115 14.94 18.80 2.68
C SER A 115 15.98 17.94 1.96
N TYR A 116 16.13 16.68 2.36
CA TYR A 116 17.00 15.73 1.69
C TYR A 116 16.49 15.38 0.28
N LEU A 117 15.18 15.14 0.12
CA LEU A 117 14.56 14.86 -1.18
C LEU A 117 14.71 16.05 -2.13
N ASP A 118 14.44 17.26 -1.65
CA ASP A 118 14.62 18.51 -2.42
C ASP A 118 16.06 18.69 -2.91
N LYS A 119 17.04 18.49 -2.02
CA LYS A 119 18.45 18.60 -2.37
C LYS A 119 18.90 17.61 -3.45
N ASN A 120 18.23 16.46 -3.52
CA ASN A 120 18.53 15.42 -4.50
C ASN A 120 17.61 15.49 -5.74
N GLY A 121 16.71 16.47 -5.84
CA GLY A 121 15.77 16.62 -6.95
C GLY A 121 14.73 15.52 -7.06
N ILE A 122 14.42 14.85 -5.93
CA ILE A 122 13.46 13.76 -5.85
C ILE A 122 12.10 14.35 -5.53
N GLY A 123 11.08 14.03 -6.34
CA GLY A 123 9.72 14.46 -6.10
C GLY A 123 9.10 13.73 -4.91
N TYR A 124 8.10 14.34 -4.27
CA TYR A 124 7.35 13.73 -3.16
C TYR A 124 5.94 14.28 -3.05
N SER A 125 5.11 13.64 -2.26
CA SER A 125 3.81 14.18 -1.85
C SER A 125 3.94 14.96 -0.55
N GLU A 126 3.43 16.19 -0.54
CA GLU A 126 3.35 17.01 0.67
C GLU A 126 2.49 16.32 1.74
N LEU A 127 2.76 16.61 3.01
CA LEU A 127 2.09 15.98 4.14
C LEU A 127 0.57 16.00 4.06
N GLN A 128 -0.02 17.10 3.59
CA GLN A 128 -1.48 17.22 3.44
C GLN A 128 -2.07 16.25 2.39
N ILE A 129 -1.25 15.80 1.44
CA ILE A 129 -1.63 14.80 0.42
C ILE A 129 -1.33 13.41 0.95
N ALA A 130 -0.15 13.25 1.55
CA ALA A 130 0.34 11.98 2.06
C ALA A 130 -0.40 11.49 3.32
N ASN A 131 -1.00 12.42 4.08
CA ASN A 131 -1.82 12.12 5.25
C ASN A 131 -3.15 12.88 5.18
N PRO A 132 -4.03 12.49 4.25
CA PRO A 132 -5.25 13.25 3.97
C PRO A 132 -6.25 13.12 5.12
N ASN A 133 -7.01 14.19 5.37
CA ASN A 133 -8.22 14.08 6.18
C ASN A 133 -9.28 13.25 5.42
N LYS A 134 -10.34 12.82 6.13
CA LYS A 134 -11.38 11.94 5.58
C LYS A 134 -12.00 12.47 4.27
N PHE A 135 -12.24 13.77 4.17
CA PHE A 135 -12.81 14.39 2.98
C PHE A 135 -11.86 14.32 1.78
N ARG A 136 -10.61 14.73 1.97
CA ARG A 136 -9.59 14.68 0.92
C ARG A 136 -9.27 13.24 0.51
N GLY A 137 -9.19 12.32 1.47
CA GLY A 137 -8.99 10.88 1.21
C GLY A 137 -10.11 10.31 0.35
N PHE A 138 -11.37 10.62 0.67
CA PHE A 138 -12.51 10.22 -0.16
C PHE A 138 -12.38 10.69 -1.61
N PHE A 139 -12.00 11.95 -1.86
CA PHE A 139 -11.82 12.45 -3.22
C PHE A 139 -10.62 11.84 -3.94
N GLN A 140 -9.52 11.55 -3.23
CA GLN A 140 -8.38 10.84 -3.81
C GLN A 140 -8.80 9.44 -4.29
N ASN A 141 -9.57 8.72 -3.48
CA ASN A 141 -10.06 7.38 -3.81
C ASN A 141 -11.07 7.43 -4.95
N LEU A 142 -12.05 8.33 -4.88
CA LEU A 142 -13.03 8.51 -5.95
C LEU A 142 -12.38 8.85 -7.30
N TRP A 143 -11.34 9.68 -7.29
CA TRP A 143 -10.63 10.03 -8.51
C TRP A 143 -9.80 8.85 -9.05
N PHE A 144 -9.27 8.02 -8.18
CA PHE A 144 -8.56 6.79 -8.55
C PHE A 144 -9.54 5.77 -9.14
N GLU A 145 -10.65 5.50 -8.47
CA GLU A 145 -11.68 4.57 -8.94
C GLU A 145 -12.36 5.00 -10.24
N ARG A 146 -12.51 6.32 -10.46
CA ARG A 146 -13.04 6.84 -11.72
C ARG A 146 -12.24 6.34 -12.94
N ARG A 147 -10.95 6.03 -12.79
CA ARG A 147 -10.14 5.45 -13.88
C ARG A 147 -10.53 4.01 -14.18
N GLN A 148 -10.98 3.28 -13.17
CA GLN A 148 -11.49 1.90 -13.34
C GLN A 148 -12.91 1.89 -13.92
N LEU A 149 -13.65 2.98 -13.78
CA LEU A 149 -14.98 3.20 -14.39
C LEU A 149 -14.90 3.60 -15.88
N THR A 150 -13.78 3.45 -16.54
CA THR A 150 -13.73 3.53 -18.00
C THR A 150 -14.56 2.40 -18.60
N TRP A 151 -15.10 2.61 -19.83
CA TRP A 151 -15.92 1.60 -20.50
C TRP A 151 -15.22 0.22 -20.57
N GLU A 152 -13.91 0.23 -20.73
CA GLU A 152 -13.05 -0.96 -20.73
C GLU A 152 -12.96 -1.63 -19.34
N GLY A 153 -12.87 -0.87 -18.26
CA GLY A 153 -12.91 -1.38 -16.89
C GLY A 153 -14.28 -1.94 -16.52
N LEU A 154 -15.37 -1.34 -16.97
CA LEU A 154 -16.73 -1.86 -16.78
C LEU A 154 -16.95 -3.17 -17.54
N THR A 155 -16.44 -3.29 -18.77
CA THR A 155 -16.53 -4.55 -19.53
C THR A 155 -15.75 -5.67 -18.87
N ASN A 156 -14.58 -5.41 -18.34
CA ASN A 156 -13.77 -6.40 -17.60
C ASN A 156 -14.50 -6.89 -16.34
N ILE A 157 -15.09 -5.98 -15.55
CA ILE A 157 -15.89 -6.35 -14.38
C ILE A 157 -17.10 -7.22 -14.77
N PHE A 158 -17.78 -6.90 -15.87
CA PHE A 158 -18.90 -7.70 -16.36
C PHE A 158 -18.47 -9.08 -16.87
N ASP A 159 -17.30 -9.17 -17.49
CA ASP A 159 -16.75 -10.43 -17.96
C ASP A 159 -16.29 -11.31 -16.79
N ASP A 160 -15.67 -10.75 -15.76
CA ASP A 160 -15.31 -11.45 -14.54
C ASP A 160 -16.54 -12.02 -13.81
N ILE A 161 -17.59 -11.22 -13.64
CA ILE A 161 -18.87 -11.66 -13.06
C ILE A 161 -19.49 -12.79 -13.89
N LYS A 162 -19.36 -12.76 -15.21
CA LYS A 162 -19.86 -13.79 -16.09
C LYS A 162 -19.09 -15.10 -15.96
N VAL A 163 -17.76 -15.03 -15.87
CA VAL A 163 -16.88 -16.18 -15.62
C VAL A 163 -17.20 -16.83 -14.28
N GLU A 164 -17.35 -16.05 -13.22
CA GLU A 164 -17.74 -16.56 -11.89
C GLU A 164 -19.10 -17.28 -11.90
N ARG A 165 -20.09 -16.70 -12.61
CA ARG A 165 -21.43 -17.34 -12.73
C ARG A 165 -21.40 -18.66 -13.50
N LEU A 166 -20.49 -18.79 -14.45
CA LEU A 166 -20.31 -20.03 -15.21
C LEU A 166 -19.57 -21.08 -14.37
N ALA A 167 -18.59 -20.70 -13.59
CA ALA A 167 -17.87 -21.59 -12.67
C ALA A 167 -18.78 -22.15 -11.54
N LYS A 168 -19.74 -21.36 -11.05
CA LYS A 168 -20.73 -21.80 -10.02
C LYS A 168 -21.83 -22.72 -10.58
N LYS A 169 -21.88 -22.99 -11.90
CA LYS A 169 -22.87 -23.87 -12.55
C LYS A 169 -22.30 -25.24 -12.95
N GLN A 170 -21.02 -25.46 -12.72
CA GLN A 170 -20.34 -26.75 -12.83
C GLN A 170 -20.18 -27.39 -11.45
#